data_92a4492e20ac8a909a137ea605338b23
#
_entry.id   92a4492e20ac8a909a137ea605338b23
#
_cell.length_a   1.000
_cell.length_b   1.000
_cell.length_c   1.000
_cell.angle_alpha   90.00
_cell.angle_beta   90.00
_cell.angle_gamma   90.00
#
_symmetry.space_group_name_H-M   'P 1'
#
loop_
_entity.id
_entity.type
_entity.pdbx_description
1 polymer ?
#
loop_
_entity_poly.entity_id
_entity_poly.type
_entity_poly.pdbx_seq_one_letter_code
_entity_poly.pdbx_strand_id
1 'polypeptide(L)'
;MDLTRRQFVVGCSSAIAAMAGGRLGGLAFAEPGDINRDIFVVVFLRGGCDGIGIVSPLDDANFQAARSTITFPSSGTGAGFELGSLSNVPFWLHPKAAAFKELYDSQDLAFIHASGLTNGTRSHFDAMDFMERGTPDNKSTSTGWLTRHMAATRPDGVVPVMSTGSALPASLLGSPNAVTISNVQRYAMQGYSTYGAQQQASLNEIYSQTGSLLDGPATRLLSSIAAVKARNPANPYVPITTYPAGGLSDSLKAIAQMIKLDVGLQVATLDFGGWDTHESQVPILGNQLDLLTRSLHAFYNDLVDYHSKLTIVVMSEFGRRLKANRSAGTDHGHGNLAMVLGGNVNGGRIFGRWPGLANAQLDHGVDLAITTDYRTILSEIVVRRLRNNRLGLVFPQISQYQPLGLVRGTDLTIDWTSGFRSYLPMARR
;
A
#
# COMPACT_ATOMS: atom_id res chain seq x y z
N MET A 1 3.36 43.18 14.56
CA MET A 1 3.16 42.82 13.14
C MET A 1 1.82 42.14 13.06
N ASP A 2 0.85 42.83 12.50
CA ASP A 2 -0.51 42.27 12.38
C ASP A 2 -0.50 41.26 11.25
N LEU A 3 -0.89 40.03 11.59
CA LEU A 3 -1.14 38.96 10.59
C LEU A 3 -2.27 39.42 9.68
N THR A 4 -1.99 39.57 8.38
CA THR A 4 -3.05 39.87 7.43
C THR A 4 -3.98 38.65 7.29
N ARG A 5 -5.28 38.87 7.11
CA ARG A 5 -6.30 37.81 6.82
C ARG A 5 -5.82 36.82 5.75
N ARG A 6 -5.04 37.27 4.77
CA ARG A 6 -4.51 36.48 3.69
C ARG A 6 -3.42 35.48 4.14
N GLN A 7 -2.54 35.88 5.07
CA GLN A 7 -1.51 34.99 5.64
C GLN A 7 -2.09 33.94 6.59
N PHE A 8 -3.16 34.30 7.31
CA PHE A 8 -3.92 33.37 8.12
C PHE A 8 -4.64 32.30 7.29
N VAL A 9 -5.30 32.71 6.18
CA VAL A 9 -6.04 31.82 5.29
C VAL A 9 -5.10 30.91 4.50
N VAL A 10 -3.94 31.38 4.05
CA VAL A 10 -2.98 30.56 3.28
C VAL A 10 -2.33 29.49 4.16
N GLY A 11 -2.04 29.77 5.43
CA GLY A 11 -1.49 28.76 6.36
C GLY A 11 -2.48 27.63 6.70
N CYS A 12 -3.78 27.94 6.71
CA CYS A 12 -4.85 26.95 7.02
C CYS A 12 -5.34 26.18 5.78
N SER A 13 -5.30 26.79 4.60
CA SER A 13 -5.94 26.25 3.40
C SER A 13 -5.25 25.03 2.80
N SER A 14 -3.95 24.87 2.96
CA SER A 14 -3.24 23.69 2.45
C SER A 14 -3.58 22.40 3.20
N ALA A 15 -3.84 22.47 4.51
CA ALA A 15 -4.27 21.31 5.30
C ALA A 15 -5.77 20.98 5.06
N ILE A 16 -6.59 22.00 4.84
CA ILE A 16 -8.05 21.85 4.64
C ILE A 16 -8.38 21.39 3.22
N ALA A 17 -7.64 21.85 2.21
CA ALA A 17 -7.85 21.45 0.81
C ALA A 17 -7.61 19.93 0.58
N ALA A 18 -6.69 19.32 1.34
CA ALA A 18 -6.46 17.88 1.28
C ALA A 18 -7.64 17.04 1.82
N MET A 19 -8.55 17.66 2.57
CA MET A 19 -9.68 16.98 3.25
C MET A 19 -11.05 17.30 2.66
N ALA A 20 -11.17 18.26 1.75
CA ALA A 20 -12.45 18.73 1.21
C ALA A 20 -13.19 17.73 0.30
N GLY A 21 -12.63 16.57 0.00
CA GLY A 21 -13.23 15.53 -0.85
C GLY A 21 -14.10 14.48 -0.12
N GLY A 22 -14.22 14.52 1.20
CA GLY A 22 -14.83 13.44 1.97
C GLY A 22 -16.17 13.76 2.65
N ARG A 23 -17.18 12.93 2.46
CA ARG A 23 -18.50 13.03 3.12
C ARG A 23 -18.49 12.49 4.55
N LEU A 24 -19.23 13.14 5.42
CA LEU A 24 -19.31 12.97 6.86
C LEU A 24 -19.96 11.66 7.34
N GLY A 25 -19.35 10.99 8.30
CA GLY A 25 -19.94 10.00 9.20
C GLY A 25 -19.43 10.24 10.63
N GLY A 26 -20.28 10.07 11.62
CA GLY A 26 -20.02 10.38 13.03
C GLY A 26 -18.84 9.56 13.61
N LEU A 27 -18.07 10.19 14.48
CA LEU A 27 -16.97 9.60 15.23
C LEU A 27 -17.48 8.99 16.56
N ALA A 28 -17.19 7.73 16.77
CA ALA A 28 -17.06 7.18 18.12
C ALA A 28 -15.55 7.16 18.45
N PHE A 29 -15.16 7.72 19.57
CA PHE A 29 -13.79 7.63 20.07
C PHE A 29 -13.60 6.25 20.70
N ALA A 30 -12.56 5.52 20.25
CA ALA A 30 -12.10 4.36 20.99
C ALA A 30 -11.25 4.81 22.17
N GLU A 31 -11.46 4.15 23.31
CA GLU A 31 -10.53 4.26 24.45
C GLU A 31 -9.11 3.84 24.02
N PRO A 32 -8.07 4.50 24.51
CA PRO A 32 -6.69 4.09 24.26
C PRO A 32 -6.48 2.67 24.81
N GLY A 33 -5.98 1.76 24.00
CA GLY A 33 -5.54 0.45 24.49
C GLY A 33 -6.10 -0.78 23.81
N ASP A 34 -6.91 -0.67 22.75
CA ASP A 34 -7.29 -1.85 21.98
C ASP A 34 -6.16 -2.27 21.01
N ILE A 35 -5.15 -2.96 21.60
CA ILE A 35 -3.99 -3.52 20.91
C ILE A 35 -4.40 -4.62 19.90
N ASN A 36 -5.69 -4.99 19.83
CA ASN A 36 -6.19 -6.13 19.05
C ASN A 36 -6.56 -5.80 17.59
N ARG A 37 -6.26 -4.61 17.07
CA ARG A 37 -6.58 -4.22 15.69
C ARG A 37 -5.50 -4.67 14.73
N ASP A 38 -5.91 -5.37 13.69
CA ASP A 38 -5.01 -5.67 12.58
C ASP A 38 -4.62 -4.39 11.85
N ILE A 39 -3.35 -4.31 11.48
CA ILE A 39 -2.73 -3.18 10.78
C ILE A 39 -2.38 -3.65 9.39
N PHE A 40 -2.87 -2.93 8.39
CA PHE A 40 -2.63 -3.22 7.00
C PHE A 40 -1.82 -2.11 6.32
N VAL A 41 -0.69 -2.47 5.73
CA VAL A 41 0.20 -1.53 5.02
C VAL A 41 0.25 -1.89 3.55
N VAL A 42 -0.05 -0.93 2.69
CA VAL A 42 0.06 -1.07 1.23
C VAL A 42 1.29 -0.31 0.75
N VAL A 43 2.22 -1.03 0.16
CA VAL A 43 3.41 -0.48 -0.51
C VAL A 43 3.18 -0.60 -2.01
N PHE A 44 3.04 0.52 -2.70
CA PHE A 44 2.82 0.52 -4.14
C PHE A 44 4.11 0.90 -4.87
N LEU A 45 4.63 -0.04 -5.67
CA LEU A 45 5.83 0.14 -6.47
C LEU A 45 5.46 0.83 -7.79
N ARG A 46 5.64 2.14 -7.88
CA ARG A 46 5.24 2.94 -9.04
C ARG A 46 6.26 2.81 -10.18
N GLY A 47 5.77 2.38 -11.35
CA GLY A 47 6.57 2.30 -12.57
C GLY A 47 6.63 0.90 -13.18
N GLY A 48 5.70 0.00 -12.88
CA GLY A 48 5.67 -1.33 -13.50
C GLY A 48 6.91 -2.16 -13.14
N CYS A 49 7.00 -2.57 -11.89
CA CYS A 49 8.12 -3.35 -11.35
C CYS A 49 8.35 -4.64 -12.14
N ASP A 50 9.60 -5.01 -12.38
CA ASP A 50 9.97 -6.24 -13.06
C ASP A 50 9.94 -7.47 -12.13
N GLY A 51 8.74 -7.96 -11.83
CA GLY A 51 8.55 -9.09 -10.90
C GLY A 51 9.26 -10.38 -11.33
N ILE A 52 9.33 -10.65 -12.64
CA ILE A 52 10.04 -11.83 -13.16
C ILE A 52 11.58 -11.66 -13.07
N GLY A 53 12.07 -10.43 -12.96
CA GLY A 53 13.46 -10.12 -12.67
C GLY A 53 13.79 -10.20 -11.18
N ILE A 54 12.79 -10.11 -10.29
CA ILE A 54 12.95 -10.23 -8.83
C ILE A 54 12.90 -11.69 -8.40
N VAL A 55 11.88 -12.43 -8.84
CA VAL A 55 11.70 -13.87 -8.59
C VAL A 55 11.71 -14.57 -9.94
N SER A 56 12.83 -15.17 -10.28
CA SER A 56 13.16 -15.60 -11.64
C SER A 56 13.19 -17.11 -11.79
N PRO A 57 12.63 -17.69 -12.87
CA PRO A 57 12.77 -19.09 -13.22
C PRO A 57 14.07 -19.30 -14.00
N LEU A 58 15.23 -19.24 -13.33
CA LEU A 58 16.55 -19.18 -13.96
C LEU A 58 16.89 -20.39 -14.85
N ASP A 59 16.30 -21.54 -14.59
CA ASP A 59 16.51 -22.76 -15.38
C ASP A 59 15.57 -22.89 -16.58
N ASP A 60 14.60 -21.96 -16.74
CA ASP A 60 13.72 -21.96 -17.91
C ASP A 60 14.45 -21.46 -19.15
N ALA A 61 14.51 -22.28 -20.20
CA ALA A 61 15.23 -21.96 -21.44
C ALA A 61 14.69 -20.71 -22.16
N ASN A 62 13.37 -20.45 -22.08
CA ASN A 62 12.76 -19.26 -22.68
C ASN A 62 13.16 -18.01 -21.88
N PHE A 63 13.23 -18.10 -20.54
CA PHE A 63 13.71 -17.03 -19.69
C PHE A 63 15.16 -16.69 -20.01
N GLN A 64 16.05 -17.69 -20.06
CA GLN A 64 17.46 -17.51 -20.37
C GLN A 64 17.66 -16.88 -21.74
N ALA A 65 16.96 -17.35 -22.76
CA ALA A 65 17.05 -16.80 -24.12
C ALA A 65 16.53 -15.34 -24.18
N ALA A 66 15.49 -15.01 -23.42
CA ALA A 66 14.87 -13.68 -23.44
C ALA A 66 15.63 -12.63 -22.61
N ARG A 67 16.37 -13.04 -21.55
CA ARG A 67 16.95 -12.15 -20.54
C ARG A 67 18.44 -12.35 -20.28
N SER A 68 19.17 -12.99 -21.19
CA SER A 68 20.60 -13.29 -21.04
C SER A 68 21.46 -12.09 -20.65
N THR A 69 21.05 -10.87 -20.99
CA THR A 69 21.80 -9.62 -20.73
C THR A 69 21.39 -8.89 -19.44
N ILE A 70 20.28 -9.28 -18.82
CA ILE A 70 19.71 -8.57 -17.66
C ILE A 70 19.34 -9.51 -16.50
N THR A 71 19.80 -10.74 -16.52
CA THR A 71 19.57 -11.73 -15.47
C THR A 71 20.79 -11.90 -14.56
N PHE A 72 20.67 -12.71 -13.55
CA PHE A 72 21.72 -13.11 -12.61
C PHE A 72 21.89 -14.64 -12.65
N PRO A 73 23.04 -15.18 -12.21
CA PRO A 73 23.28 -16.63 -12.24
C PRO A 73 22.53 -17.37 -11.12
N SER A 74 22.24 -18.65 -11.34
CA SER A 74 21.66 -19.55 -10.32
C SER A 74 22.70 -20.11 -9.35
N SER A 75 24.01 -20.02 -9.68
CA SER A 75 25.11 -20.51 -8.85
C SER A 75 26.37 -19.69 -9.02
N GLY A 76 27.27 -19.76 -8.04
CA GLY A 76 28.56 -19.04 -8.06
C GLY A 76 28.43 -17.60 -7.56
N THR A 77 29.41 -16.77 -7.93
CA THR A 77 29.46 -15.37 -7.49
C THR A 77 28.27 -14.56 -8.04
N GLY A 78 27.54 -13.88 -7.17
CA GLY A 78 26.36 -13.09 -7.54
C GLY A 78 25.12 -13.94 -7.83
N ALA A 79 25.10 -15.20 -7.44
CA ALA A 79 23.95 -16.08 -7.60
C ALA A 79 22.73 -15.58 -6.80
N GLY A 80 21.53 -15.86 -7.35
CA GLY A 80 20.28 -15.69 -6.63
C GLY A 80 20.11 -16.70 -5.51
N PHE A 81 19.12 -16.44 -4.67
CA PHE A 81 18.73 -17.33 -3.58
C PHE A 81 17.61 -18.27 -4.04
N GLU A 82 17.79 -19.58 -3.92
CA GLU A 82 16.77 -20.54 -4.23
C GLU A 82 15.56 -20.38 -3.29
N LEU A 83 14.34 -20.39 -3.87
CA LEU A 83 13.08 -20.24 -3.13
C LEU A 83 12.21 -21.51 -3.15
N GLY A 84 12.58 -22.53 -3.92
CA GLY A 84 11.74 -23.69 -4.20
C GLY A 84 10.98 -23.57 -5.51
N SER A 85 9.89 -24.32 -5.68
CA SER A 85 9.20 -24.46 -6.97
C SER A 85 7.75 -23.98 -6.93
N LEU A 86 7.30 -23.42 -8.04
CA LEU A 86 5.87 -23.17 -8.35
C LEU A 86 5.50 -23.90 -9.63
N SER A 87 4.46 -24.73 -9.60
CA SER A 87 4.03 -25.56 -10.74
C SER A 87 5.17 -26.42 -11.32
N ASN A 88 6.04 -26.98 -10.45
CA ASN A 88 7.24 -27.76 -10.79
C ASN A 88 8.36 -26.98 -11.51
N VAL A 89 8.29 -25.66 -11.53
CA VAL A 89 9.37 -24.79 -12.05
C VAL A 89 10.11 -24.20 -10.84
N PRO A 90 11.45 -24.36 -10.73
CA PRO A 90 12.23 -23.77 -9.66
C PRO A 90 12.40 -22.26 -9.86
N PHE A 91 12.47 -21.52 -8.76
CA PHE A 91 12.60 -20.06 -8.75
C PHE A 91 13.72 -19.60 -7.83
N TRP A 92 14.33 -18.51 -8.20
CA TRP A 92 15.40 -17.83 -7.45
C TRP A 92 15.02 -16.37 -7.18
N LEU A 93 15.31 -15.94 -5.99
CA LEU A 93 15.22 -14.53 -5.60
C LEU A 93 16.49 -13.80 -6.02
N HIS A 94 16.33 -12.60 -6.51
CA HIS A 94 17.43 -11.72 -6.94
C HIS A 94 18.47 -11.53 -5.81
N PRO A 95 19.80 -11.56 -6.11
CA PRO A 95 20.87 -11.52 -5.09
C PRO A 95 20.86 -10.24 -4.24
N LYS A 96 20.31 -9.14 -4.74
CA LYS A 96 20.13 -7.88 -3.98
C LYS A 96 18.97 -7.90 -2.98
N ALA A 97 18.25 -9.00 -2.90
CA ALA A 97 17.11 -9.16 -2.00
C ALA A 97 17.41 -10.06 -0.78
N ALA A 98 18.63 -10.08 -0.28
CA ALA A 98 19.05 -10.91 0.84
C ALA A 98 18.14 -10.73 2.08
N ALA A 99 17.76 -9.50 2.40
CA ALA A 99 16.86 -9.21 3.52
C ALA A 99 15.46 -9.83 3.34
N PHE A 100 14.97 -9.98 2.11
CA PHE A 100 13.74 -10.73 1.84
C PHE A 100 13.94 -12.24 1.94
N LYS A 101 15.14 -12.74 1.63
CA LYS A 101 15.44 -14.18 1.84
C LYS A 101 15.34 -14.54 3.32
N GLU A 102 15.83 -13.69 4.22
CA GLU A 102 15.71 -13.89 5.66
C GLU A 102 14.23 -13.95 6.10
N LEU A 103 13.39 -13.00 5.64
CA LEU A 103 11.95 -12.99 5.93
C LEU A 103 11.20 -14.17 5.27
N TYR A 104 11.66 -14.64 4.14
CA TYR A 104 11.11 -15.82 3.48
C TYR A 104 11.44 -17.10 4.27
N ASP A 105 12.68 -17.25 4.72
CA ASP A 105 13.13 -18.40 5.49
C ASP A 105 12.49 -18.46 6.88
N SER A 106 12.20 -17.31 7.49
CA SER A 106 11.43 -17.21 8.73
C SER A 106 9.92 -17.44 8.55
N GLN A 107 9.46 -17.69 7.32
CA GLN A 107 8.06 -17.93 6.96
C GLN A 107 7.13 -16.72 7.18
N ASP A 108 7.67 -15.53 7.20
CA ASP A 108 6.91 -14.29 7.33
C ASP A 108 6.61 -13.62 5.98
N LEU A 109 7.34 -13.98 4.91
CA LEU A 109 7.19 -13.45 3.56
C LEU A 109 6.71 -14.51 2.58
N ALA A 110 5.70 -14.18 1.79
CA ALA A 110 5.22 -14.95 0.65
C ALA A 110 5.31 -14.15 -0.65
N PHE A 111 5.62 -14.84 -1.75
CA PHE A 111 5.56 -14.30 -3.10
C PHE A 111 4.34 -14.83 -3.83
N ILE A 112 3.65 -14.02 -4.63
CA ILE A 112 2.53 -14.43 -5.46
C ILE A 112 2.87 -14.10 -6.91
N HIS A 113 3.29 -15.09 -7.68
CA HIS A 113 3.74 -14.90 -9.05
C HIS A 113 2.57 -14.93 -10.04
N ALA A 114 2.80 -14.37 -11.23
CA ALA A 114 1.81 -14.25 -12.30
C ALA A 114 0.50 -13.60 -11.81
N SER A 115 0.63 -12.61 -10.91
CA SER A 115 -0.48 -11.81 -10.40
C SER A 115 -0.54 -10.45 -11.10
N GLY A 116 -1.71 -9.80 -11.08
CA GLY A 116 -1.81 -8.45 -11.61
C GLY A 116 -3.23 -7.99 -11.92
N LEU A 117 -3.31 -6.87 -12.61
CA LEU A 117 -4.52 -6.26 -13.12
C LEU A 117 -4.99 -7.01 -14.37
N THR A 118 -6.20 -7.52 -14.36
CA THR A 118 -6.76 -8.28 -15.50
C THR A 118 -7.06 -7.44 -16.74
N ASN A 119 -7.11 -6.12 -16.61
CA ASN A 119 -7.18 -5.20 -17.75
C ASN A 119 -5.84 -5.18 -18.50
N GLY A 120 -5.87 -5.22 -19.81
CA GLY A 120 -4.68 -5.27 -20.67
C GLY A 120 -3.98 -3.93 -20.90
N THR A 121 -4.31 -2.88 -20.15
CA THR A 121 -3.64 -1.57 -20.27
C THR A 121 -2.16 -1.65 -19.88
N ARG A 122 -1.33 -0.90 -20.60
CA ARG A 122 0.08 -0.69 -20.29
C ARG A 122 0.39 0.79 -20.03
N SER A 123 -0.66 1.58 -19.76
CA SER A 123 -0.57 2.94 -19.27
C SER A 123 -0.46 2.93 -17.76
N HIS A 124 0.60 3.48 -17.20
CA HIS A 124 0.76 3.63 -15.75
C HIS A 124 -0.44 4.30 -15.10
N PHE A 125 -0.91 5.41 -15.70
CA PHE A 125 -2.03 6.17 -15.13
C PHE A 125 -3.32 5.37 -15.09
N ASP A 126 -3.63 4.63 -16.15
CA ASP A 126 -4.84 3.82 -16.21
C ASP A 126 -4.76 2.61 -15.28
N ALA A 127 -3.63 1.90 -15.30
CA ALA A 127 -3.45 0.71 -14.48
C ALA A 127 -3.46 1.05 -12.99
N MET A 128 -2.77 2.11 -12.57
CA MET A 128 -2.79 2.60 -11.19
C MET A 128 -4.20 2.99 -10.75
N ASP A 129 -4.92 3.77 -11.58
CA ASP A 129 -6.29 4.19 -11.26
C ASP A 129 -7.24 2.99 -11.11
N PHE A 130 -7.17 2.01 -12.01
CA PHE A 130 -7.97 0.78 -11.92
C PHE A 130 -7.66 -0.04 -10.68
N MET A 131 -6.38 -0.25 -10.36
CA MET A 131 -5.98 -1.02 -9.19
C MET A 131 -6.36 -0.32 -7.88
N GLU A 132 -6.13 0.96 -7.80
CA GLU A 132 -6.39 1.74 -6.60
C GLU A 132 -7.89 2.00 -6.37
N ARG A 133 -8.68 2.05 -7.44
CA ARG A 133 -10.14 2.00 -7.32
C ARG A 133 -10.66 0.58 -7.06
N GLY A 134 -9.88 -0.45 -7.33
CA GLY A 134 -10.32 -1.84 -7.21
C GLY A 134 -11.40 -2.22 -8.24
N THR A 135 -11.46 -1.51 -9.36
CA THR A 135 -12.47 -1.65 -10.41
C THR A 135 -11.81 -1.66 -11.79
N PRO A 136 -11.18 -2.80 -12.20
CA PRO A 136 -10.65 -2.95 -13.55
C PRO A 136 -11.68 -2.53 -14.61
N ASP A 137 -11.24 -1.83 -15.64
CA ASP A 137 -12.07 -1.31 -16.75
C ASP A 137 -13.07 -0.21 -16.39
N ASN A 138 -13.14 0.24 -15.12
CA ASN A 138 -14.13 1.21 -14.69
C ASN A 138 -13.52 2.36 -13.87
N LYS A 139 -13.46 3.56 -14.46
CA LYS A 139 -13.02 4.80 -13.81
C LYS A 139 -14.16 5.62 -13.21
N SER A 140 -15.42 5.22 -13.39
CA SER A 140 -16.58 5.97 -12.89
C SER A 140 -16.78 5.83 -11.39
N THR A 141 -16.13 4.86 -10.75
CA THR A 141 -16.18 4.67 -9.30
C THR A 141 -15.49 5.83 -8.59
N SER A 142 -16.26 6.62 -7.83
CA SER A 142 -15.79 7.86 -7.19
C SER A 142 -14.97 7.66 -5.92
N THR A 143 -14.72 6.40 -5.52
CA THR A 143 -14.03 6.05 -4.26
C THR A 143 -12.97 4.99 -4.49
N GLY A 144 -11.88 5.07 -3.73
CA GLY A 144 -10.86 4.03 -3.69
C GLY A 144 -11.33 2.77 -2.94
N TRP A 145 -10.69 1.63 -3.20
CA TRP A 145 -11.07 0.37 -2.55
C TRP A 145 -10.82 0.38 -1.04
N LEU A 146 -9.74 1.03 -0.57
CA LEU A 146 -9.48 1.21 0.86
C LEU A 146 -10.51 2.10 1.52
N THR A 147 -10.97 3.16 0.85
CA THR A 147 -12.06 3.99 1.33
C THR A 147 -13.32 3.18 1.57
N ARG A 148 -13.69 2.30 0.61
CA ARG A 148 -14.86 1.43 0.75
C ARG A 148 -14.69 0.39 1.86
N HIS A 149 -13.47 -0.15 2.02
CA HIS A 149 -13.15 -1.04 3.13
C HIS A 149 -13.37 -0.33 4.47
N MET A 150 -12.78 0.85 4.67
CA MET A 150 -12.90 1.61 5.90
C MET A 150 -14.33 2.06 6.20
N ALA A 151 -15.09 2.42 5.16
CA ALA A 151 -16.52 2.77 5.32
C ALA A 151 -17.37 1.57 5.77
N ALA A 152 -16.99 0.35 5.37
CA ALA A 152 -17.68 -0.88 5.78
C ALA A 152 -17.38 -1.28 7.23
N THR A 153 -16.17 -1.07 7.70
CA THR A 153 -15.68 -1.48 9.03
C THR A 153 -15.88 -0.42 10.12
N ARG A 154 -16.14 0.83 9.74
CA ARG A 154 -16.35 1.96 10.65
C ARG A 154 -15.22 2.08 11.68
N PRO A 155 -14.03 2.47 11.25
CA PRO A 155 -12.86 2.56 12.13
C PRO A 155 -13.08 3.55 13.26
N ASP A 156 -12.61 3.22 14.44
CA ASP A 156 -12.81 3.98 15.68
C ASP A 156 -11.50 4.65 16.20
N GLY A 157 -10.43 4.62 15.40
CA GLY A 157 -9.17 5.28 15.72
C GLY A 157 -9.19 6.80 15.52
N VAL A 158 -8.31 7.51 16.20
CA VAL A 158 -8.10 8.96 16.00
C VAL A 158 -7.43 9.23 14.64
N VAL A 159 -6.49 8.38 14.24
CA VAL A 159 -5.86 8.36 12.91
C VAL A 159 -5.95 6.94 12.36
N PRO A 160 -7.13 6.49 11.93
CA PRO A 160 -7.30 5.11 11.48
C PRO A 160 -6.67 4.84 10.11
N VAL A 161 -6.47 5.87 9.30
CA VAL A 161 -5.92 5.77 7.93
C VAL A 161 -4.91 6.86 7.68
N MET A 162 -3.74 6.47 7.19
CA MET A 162 -2.71 7.43 6.78
C MET A 162 -2.09 7.08 5.42
N SER A 163 -1.57 8.11 4.77
CA SER A 163 -0.63 8.00 3.65
C SER A 163 0.63 8.78 3.97
N THR A 164 1.79 8.36 3.47
CA THR A 164 3.05 9.10 3.64
C THR A 164 3.42 9.94 2.42
N GLY A 165 2.65 9.88 1.34
CA GLY A 165 2.87 10.67 0.13
C GLY A 165 2.59 12.17 0.31
N SER A 166 2.81 12.94 -0.74
CA SER A 166 2.45 14.38 -0.80
C SER A 166 0.95 14.60 -1.01
N ALA A 167 0.24 13.58 -1.49
CA ALA A 167 -1.21 13.55 -1.71
C ALA A 167 -1.75 12.18 -1.35
N LEU A 168 -3.06 12.09 -1.15
CA LEU A 168 -3.73 10.80 -0.95
C LEU A 168 -3.75 10.01 -2.27
N PRO A 169 -3.39 8.72 -2.24
CA PRO A 169 -3.50 7.85 -3.41
C PRO A 169 -4.97 7.60 -3.79
N ALA A 170 -5.22 7.18 -5.03
CA ALA A 170 -6.57 6.91 -5.49
C ALA A 170 -7.25 5.76 -4.72
N SER A 171 -6.50 4.87 -4.09
CA SER A 171 -7.03 3.85 -3.17
C SER A 171 -7.75 4.44 -1.94
N LEU A 172 -7.41 5.67 -1.56
CA LEU A 172 -8.03 6.44 -0.47
C LEU A 172 -8.94 7.57 -0.97
N LEU A 173 -9.21 7.64 -2.27
CA LEU A 173 -10.10 8.66 -2.85
C LEU A 173 -11.46 8.63 -2.18
N GLY A 174 -11.93 9.79 -1.72
CA GLY A 174 -13.21 9.95 -1.02
C GLY A 174 -13.19 9.50 0.44
N SER A 175 -12.04 9.19 1.02
CA SER A 175 -11.93 8.82 2.44
C SER A 175 -12.10 10.05 3.34
N PRO A 176 -13.07 10.04 4.26
CA PRO A 176 -13.24 11.14 5.21
C PRO A 176 -12.22 11.10 6.37
N ASN A 177 -11.55 9.96 6.55
CA ASN A 177 -10.69 9.70 7.72
C ASN A 177 -9.20 9.61 7.37
N ALA A 178 -8.84 9.70 6.08
CA ALA A 178 -7.46 9.61 5.67
C ALA A 178 -6.70 10.92 5.88
N VAL A 179 -5.49 10.81 6.41
CA VAL A 179 -4.57 11.94 6.56
C VAL A 179 -3.25 11.64 5.88
N THR A 180 -2.55 12.68 5.43
CA THR A 180 -1.20 12.54 4.88
C THR A 180 -0.19 12.97 5.93
N ILE A 181 0.72 12.06 6.33
CA ILE A 181 1.74 12.30 7.35
C ILE A 181 3.07 11.74 6.86
N SER A 182 3.90 12.56 6.26
CA SER A 182 5.25 12.18 5.83
C SER A 182 6.28 12.27 6.96
N ASN A 183 6.00 13.08 8.00
CA ASN A 183 6.85 13.25 9.17
C ASN A 183 5.98 13.55 10.38
N VAL A 184 6.00 12.65 11.35
CA VAL A 184 5.15 12.75 12.56
C VAL A 184 5.50 13.96 13.44
N GLN A 185 6.79 14.34 13.50
CA GLN A 185 7.23 15.51 14.27
C GLN A 185 6.70 16.83 13.68
N ARG A 186 6.43 16.86 12.38
CA ARG A 186 5.86 18.01 11.69
C ARG A 186 4.34 17.96 11.56
N TYR A 187 3.72 16.89 12.04
CA TYR A 187 2.25 16.78 12.05
C TYR A 187 1.67 17.64 13.15
N ALA A 188 1.63 18.96 12.91
CA ALA A 188 1.22 19.98 13.82
C ALA A 188 0.60 21.16 13.06
N MET A 189 -0.17 21.98 13.77
CA MET A 189 -0.60 23.26 13.21
C MET A 189 0.64 24.11 12.92
N GLN A 190 0.68 24.63 11.70
CA GLN A 190 1.74 25.54 11.26
C GLN A 190 1.39 26.97 11.68
N GLY A 191 2.37 27.71 12.19
CA GLY A 191 2.17 29.11 12.61
C GLY A 191 3.20 29.52 13.64
N TYR A 192 3.04 30.73 14.19
CA TYR A 192 3.87 31.21 15.28
C TYR A 192 3.47 30.49 16.58
N SER A 193 4.40 29.80 17.22
CA SER A 193 4.17 29.05 18.46
C SER A 193 3.54 29.91 19.58
N THR A 194 3.86 31.20 19.64
CA THR A 194 3.30 32.18 20.59
C THR A 194 1.76 32.33 20.46
N TYR A 195 1.19 32.08 19.27
CA TYR A 195 -0.25 32.22 19.01
C TYR A 195 -0.96 30.90 18.76
N GLY A 196 -0.27 29.80 19.01
CA GLY A 196 -0.81 28.47 18.67
C GLY A 196 -2.14 28.15 19.39
N ALA A 197 -2.27 28.52 20.66
CA ALA A 197 -3.50 28.33 21.42
C ALA A 197 -4.67 29.16 20.87
N GLN A 198 -4.42 30.43 20.55
CA GLN A 198 -5.41 31.33 19.97
C GLN A 198 -5.81 30.87 18.56
N GLN A 199 -4.84 30.43 17.75
CA GLN A 199 -5.08 29.89 16.42
C GLN A 199 -5.99 28.64 16.51
N GLN A 200 -5.70 27.73 17.43
CA GLN A 200 -6.50 26.54 17.63
C GLN A 200 -7.93 26.89 18.10
N ALA A 201 -8.07 27.82 19.05
CA ALA A 201 -9.37 28.27 19.51
C ALA A 201 -10.20 28.88 18.37
N SER A 202 -9.59 29.76 17.57
CA SER A 202 -10.25 30.37 16.41
C SER A 202 -10.67 29.35 15.36
N LEU A 203 -9.81 28.35 15.07
CA LEU A 203 -10.19 27.29 14.13
C LEU A 203 -11.32 26.42 14.66
N ASN A 204 -11.30 26.08 15.95
CA ASN A 204 -12.40 25.36 16.58
C ASN A 204 -13.72 26.15 16.48
N GLU A 205 -13.71 27.45 16.71
CA GLU A 205 -14.87 28.32 16.59
C GLU A 205 -15.40 28.40 15.14
N ILE A 206 -14.48 28.59 14.16
CA ILE A 206 -14.83 28.68 12.74
C ILE A 206 -15.50 27.41 12.23
N TYR A 207 -15.06 26.23 12.71
CA TYR A 207 -15.54 24.94 12.25
C TYR A 207 -16.44 24.22 13.25
N SER A 208 -16.93 24.91 14.28
CA SER A 208 -17.90 24.38 15.22
C SER A 208 -19.34 24.73 14.78
N GLN A 209 -20.06 23.73 14.28
CA GLN A 209 -21.52 23.82 14.08
C GLN A 209 -21.99 24.94 13.13
N THR A 210 -21.20 25.28 12.11
CA THR A 210 -21.60 26.28 11.11
C THR A 210 -22.54 25.71 10.04
N GLY A 211 -22.71 24.37 10.01
CA GLY A 211 -23.43 23.66 8.96
C GLY A 211 -22.63 23.51 7.66
N SER A 212 -21.34 23.86 7.70
CA SER A 212 -20.42 23.72 6.56
C SER A 212 -20.03 22.26 6.36
N LEU A 213 -19.83 21.87 5.08
CA LEU A 213 -19.27 20.56 4.72
C LEU A 213 -17.85 20.35 5.29
N LEU A 214 -17.19 21.42 5.70
CA LEU A 214 -15.83 21.39 6.26
C LEU A 214 -15.78 21.18 7.77
N ASP A 215 -16.88 21.37 8.51
CA ASP A 215 -16.91 21.28 9.99
C ASP A 215 -16.38 19.93 10.48
N GLY A 216 -16.91 18.85 9.95
CA GLY A 216 -16.49 17.50 10.35
C GLY A 216 -15.01 17.17 10.00
N PRO A 217 -14.56 17.39 8.75
CA PRO A 217 -13.16 17.20 8.38
C PRO A 217 -12.18 18.04 9.20
N ALA A 218 -12.49 19.32 9.42
CA ALA A 218 -11.64 20.22 10.20
C ALA A 218 -11.53 19.82 11.67
N THR A 219 -12.67 19.48 12.30
CA THR A 219 -12.70 19.00 13.68
C THR A 219 -11.88 17.72 13.85
N ARG A 220 -12.00 16.77 12.91
CA ARG A 220 -11.17 15.55 12.93
C ARG A 220 -9.68 15.83 12.78
N LEU A 221 -9.30 16.71 11.86
CA LEU A 221 -7.91 17.10 11.69
C LEU A 221 -7.33 17.70 12.98
N LEU A 222 -8.03 18.67 13.58
CA LEU A 222 -7.60 19.31 14.81
C LEU A 222 -7.49 18.31 15.97
N SER A 223 -8.45 17.38 16.08
CA SER A 223 -8.42 16.30 17.07
C SER A 223 -7.26 15.34 16.84
N SER A 224 -6.99 14.98 15.59
CA SER A 224 -5.88 14.07 15.24
C SER A 224 -4.53 14.72 15.54
N ILE A 225 -4.34 16.00 15.22
CA ILE A 225 -3.11 16.75 15.56
C ILE A 225 -2.93 16.79 17.08
N ALA A 226 -3.98 17.13 17.82
CA ALA A 226 -3.93 17.19 19.28
C ALA A 226 -3.57 15.83 19.90
N ALA A 227 -4.20 14.76 19.43
CA ALA A 227 -3.96 13.42 19.93
C ALA A 227 -2.55 12.88 19.61
N VAL A 228 -2.07 13.10 18.39
CA VAL A 228 -0.68 12.73 18.00
C VAL A 228 0.31 13.53 18.84
N LYS A 229 0.10 14.85 18.99
CA LYS A 229 0.96 15.70 19.82
C LYS A 229 0.99 15.25 21.28
N ALA A 230 -0.15 14.86 21.86
CA ALA A 230 -0.24 14.42 23.24
C ALA A 230 0.48 13.09 23.50
N ARG A 231 0.51 12.19 22.50
CA ARG A 231 1.17 10.87 22.57
C ARG A 231 2.61 10.89 22.08
N ASN A 232 2.98 11.89 21.25
CA ASN A 232 4.31 12.00 20.68
C ASN A 232 5.23 12.75 21.66
N PRO A 233 6.16 12.06 22.36
CA PRO A 233 7.07 12.71 23.26
C PRO A 233 7.95 13.74 22.51
N ALA A 234 8.47 14.74 23.23
CA ALA A 234 9.34 15.75 22.65
C ALA A 234 10.65 15.19 22.05
N ASN A 235 11.00 13.96 22.39
CA ASN A 235 12.17 13.25 21.85
C ASN A 235 11.89 12.67 20.46
N PRO A 236 12.87 12.70 19.54
CA PRO A 236 12.77 12.03 18.26
C PRO A 236 12.43 10.55 18.44
N TYR A 237 11.63 10.02 17.51
CA TYR A 237 11.39 8.59 17.44
C TYR A 237 12.70 7.82 17.20
N VAL A 238 12.99 6.87 18.06
CA VAL A 238 14.16 5.99 17.96
C VAL A 238 13.68 4.59 17.62
N PRO A 239 13.88 4.12 16.38
CA PRO A 239 13.56 2.75 16.02
C PRO A 239 14.51 1.76 16.72
N ILE A 240 14.04 0.54 16.97
CA ILE A 240 14.87 -0.52 17.59
C ILE A 240 15.83 -1.18 16.57
N THR A 241 15.69 -0.86 15.29
CA THR A 241 16.55 -1.34 14.20
C THR A 241 17.09 -0.18 13.37
N THR A 242 18.13 -0.44 12.60
CA THR A 242 18.70 0.56 11.69
C THR A 242 18.03 0.47 10.32
N TYR A 243 17.38 1.55 9.91
CA TYR A 243 16.85 1.69 8.56
C TYR A 243 17.93 2.21 7.60
N PRO A 244 17.96 1.74 6.34
CA PRO A 244 18.79 2.37 5.33
C PRO A 244 18.37 3.83 5.10
N ALA A 245 19.26 4.67 4.63
CA ALA A 245 18.92 6.05 4.28
C ALA A 245 18.02 6.09 3.03
N GLY A 246 17.02 6.98 3.03
CA GLY A 246 16.15 7.21 1.87
C GLY A 246 14.69 7.46 2.22
N GLY A 247 13.95 8.07 1.28
CA GLY A 247 12.56 8.47 1.50
C GLY A 247 11.60 7.31 1.80
N LEU A 248 11.87 6.11 1.26
CA LEU A 248 11.11 4.91 1.61
C LEU A 248 11.24 4.58 3.10
N SER A 249 12.46 4.56 3.61
CA SER A 249 12.73 4.32 5.02
C SER A 249 12.10 5.39 5.92
N ASP A 250 12.14 6.66 5.50
CA ASP A 250 11.52 7.75 6.26
C ASP A 250 9.99 7.59 6.32
N SER A 251 9.37 7.19 5.22
CA SER A 251 7.95 6.86 5.15
C SER A 251 7.59 5.69 6.07
N LEU A 252 8.37 4.60 6.03
CA LEU A 252 8.15 3.44 6.89
C LEU A 252 8.37 3.77 8.38
N LYS A 253 9.38 4.57 8.72
CA LYS A 253 9.59 5.07 10.09
C LYS A 253 8.41 5.90 10.58
N ALA A 254 7.84 6.76 9.73
CA ALA A 254 6.65 7.53 10.10
C ALA A 254 5.45 6.62 10.40
N ILE A 255 5.23 5.57 9.59
CA ILE A 255 4.18 4.57 9.83
C ILE A 255 4.46 3.81 11.13
N ALA A 256 5.70 3.32 11.36
CA ALA A 256 6.07 2.60 12.58
C ALA A 256 5.84 3.46 13.84
N GLN A 257 6.22 4.73 13.79
CA GLN A 257 5.97 5.68 14.87
C GLN A 257 4.47 5.83 15.15
N MET A 258 3.63 5.99 14.12
CA MET A 258 2.17 6.12 14.30
C MET A 258 1.53 4.85 14.88
N ILE A 259 2.02 3.66 14.48
CA ILE A 259 1.60 2.38 15.09
C ILE A 259 1.93 2.36 16.58
N LYS A 260 3.17 2.69 16.95
CA LYS A 260 3.64 2.68 18.36
C LYS A 260 3.03 3.79 19.21
N LEU A 261 2.56 4.88 18.61
CA LEU A 261 1.80 5.92 19.32
C LEU A 261 0.36 5.49 19.68
N ASP A 262 -0.08 4.33 19.20
CA ASP A 262 -1.41 3.76 19.45
C ASP A 262 -2.56 4.75 19.19
N VAL A 263 -2.50 5.40 18.04
CA VAL A 263 -3.54 6.35 17.60
C VAL A 263 -4.70 5.68 16.87
N GLY A 264 -4.76 4.35 16.91
CA GLY A 264 -5.78 3.53 16.27
C GLY A 264 -5.57 3.36 14.77
N LEU A 265 -4.31 3.40 14.30
CA LEU A 265 -3.98 3.18 12.88
C LEU A 265 -4.34 1.75 12.45
N GLN A 266 -5.14 1.62 11.41
CA GLN A 266 -5.55 0.35 10.81
C GLN A 266 -5.03 0.19 9.38
N VAL A 267 -4.95 1.28 8.62
CA VAL A 267 -4.49 1.26 7.24
C VAL A 267 -3.44 2.33 7.01
N ALA A 268 -2.31 1.95 6.44
CA ALA A 268 -1.31 2.89 5.94
C ALA A 268 -0.99 2.59 4.47
N THR A 269 -0.72 3.65 3.69
CA THR A 269 -0.29 3.52 2.30
C THR A 269 0.98 4.33 2.07
N LEU A 270 1.84 3.80 1.22
CA LEU A 270 3.02 4.51 0.73
C LEU A 270 3.36 4.11 -0.70
N ASP A 271 3.94 5.03 -1.43
CA ASP A 271 4.42 4.84 -2.78
C ASP A 271 5.95 4.76 -2.79
N PHE A 272 6.48 3.86 -3.61
CA PHE A 272 7.90 3.78 -3.89
C PHE A 272 8.11 3.77 -5.40
N GLY A 273 8.57 4.87 -5.97
CA GLY A 273 8.78 5.05 -7.40
C GLY A 273 10.15 4.58 -7.90
N GLY A 274 10.37 4.75 -9.21
CA GLY A 274 11.65 4.45 -9.85
C GLY A 274 11.76 3.04 -10.45
N TRP A 275 10.61 2.37 -10.66
CA TRP A 275 10.58 1.02 -11.21
C TRP A 275 10.41 0.96 -12.73
N ASP A 276 10.31 2.10 -13.40
CA ASP A 276 10.14 2.20 -14.86
C ASP A 276 11.48 2.01 -15.59
N THR A 277 11.99 0.79 -15.61
CA THR A 277 13.34 0.43 -16.02
C THR A 277 13.44 0.10 -17.51
N HIS A 278 13.15 1.07 -18.38
CA HIS A 278 13.27 0.91 -19.83
C HIS A 278 14.71 0.79 -20.34
N GLU A 279 15.67 1.26 -19.55
CA GLU A 279 17.10 1.21 -19.90
C GLU A 279 17.95 0.94 -18.66
N SER A 280 19.14 0.37 -18.86
CA SER A 280 20.11 0.12 -17.79
C SER A 280 19.49 -0.55 -16.55
N GLN A 281 18.59 -1.52 -16.76
CA GLN A 281 17.75 -2.09 -15.70
C GLN A 281 18.56 -2.75 -14.57
N VAL A 282 19.65 -3.43 -14.87
CA VAL A 282 20.38 -4.23 -13.87
C VAL A 282 20.79 -3.41 -12.65
N PRO A 283 21.52 -2.27 -12.77
CA PRO A 283 21.88 -1.46 -11.61
C PRO A 283 20.66 -0.77 -10.99
N ILE A 284 19.69 -0.31 -11.77
CA ILE A 284 18.51 0.40 -11.25
C ILE A 284 17.65 -0.56 -10.43
N LEU A 285 17.26 -1.70 -10.99
CA LEU A 285 16.48 -2.73 -10.29
C LEU A 285 17.21 -3.22 -9.03
N GLY A 286 18.53 -3.47 -9.13
CA GLY A 286 19.31 -3.92 -8.01
C GLY A 286 19.34 -2.93 -6.85
N ASN A 287 19.51 -1.63 -7.13
CA ASN A 287 19.52 -0.58 -6.11
C ASN A 287 18.13 -0.38 -5.48
N GLN A 288 17.06 -0.35 -6.30
CA GLN A 288 15.69 -0.24 -5.81
C GLN A 288 15.31 -1.43 -4.94
N LEU A 289 15.73 -2.63 -5.33
CA LEU A 289 15.44 -3.86 -4.61
C LEU A 289 16.21 -3.94 -3.28
N ASP A 290 17.49 -3.56 -3.26
CA ASP A 290 18.28 -3.47 -2.02
C ASP A 290 17.62 -2.50 -1.03
N LEU A 291 17.23 -1.31 -1.48
CA LEU A 291 16.56 -0.33 -0.64
C LEU A 291 15.20 -0.83 -0.15
N LEU A 292 14.38 -1.41 -1.03
CA LEU A 292 13.06 -1.94 -0.69
C LEU A 292 13.16 -3.03 0.39
N THR A 293 14.02 -4.02 0.14
CA THR A 293 14.08 -5.22 0.99
C THR A 293 14.64 -4.90 2.37
N ARG A 294 15.70 -4.09 2.44
CA ARG A 294 16.31 -3.66 3.71
C ARG A 294 15.38 -2.72 4.49
N SER A 295 14.66 -1.83 3.80
CA SER A 295 13.72 -0.92 4.46
C SER A 295 12.52 -1.68 5.06
N LEU A 296 11.96 -2.64 4.33
CA LEU A 296 10.84 -3.45 4.82
C LEU A 296 11.28 -4.44 5.91
N HIS A 297 12.48 -5.00 5.80
CA HIS A 297 13.06 -5.83 6.86
C HIS A 297 13.27 -5.02 8.14
N ALA A 298 13.82 -3.80 8.04
CA ALA A 298 13.96 -2.92 9.20
C ALA A 298 12.61 -2.55 9.80
N PHE A 299 11.63 -2.19 8.96
CA PHE A 299 10.27 -1.86 9.40
C PHE A 299 9.58 -3.02 10.11
N TYR A 300 9.69 -4.22 9.57
CA TYR A 300 9.12 -5.42 10.18
C TYR A 300 9.75 -5.68 11.56
N ASN A 301 11.06 -5.68 11.64
CA ASN A 301 11.78 -5.91 12.90
C ASN A 301 11.60 -4.78 13.92
N ASP A 302 11.37 -3.53 13.47
CA ASP A 302 11.03 -2.41 14.35
C ASP A 302 9.64 -2.56 15.00
N LEU A 303 8.78 -3.39 14.41
CA LEU A 303 7.43 -3.67 14.87
C LEU A 303 7.25 -5.11 15.39
N VAL A 304 8.28 -5.67 16.03
CA VAL A 304 8.27 -7.07 16.51
C VAL A 304 7.05 -7.39 17.39
N ASP A 305 6.62 -6.49 18.25
CA ASP A 305 5.45 -6.66 19.11
C ASP A 305 4.12 -6.66 18.35
N TYR A 306 4.15 -6.26 17.08
CA TYR A 306 2.97 -6.12 16.22
C TYR A 306 2.88 -7.19 15.12
N HIS A 307 3.84 -8.10 15.02
CA HIS A 307 3.89 -9.10 13.94
C HIS A 307 2.58 -9.85 13.76
N SER A 308 1.95 -10.29 14.85
CA SER A 308 0.69 -11.03 14.80
C SER A 308 -0.50 -10.23 14.25
N LYS A 309 -0.38 -8.92 14.13
CA LYS A 309 -1.43 -8.00 13.69
C LYS A 309 -1.05 -7.26 12.40
N LEU A 310 0.24 -7.28 12.04
CA LEU A 310 0.76 -6.55 10.89
C LEU A 310 0.66 -7.42 9.63
N THR A 311 0.07 -6.85 8.59
CA THR A 311 0.08 -7.41 7.24
C THR A 311 0.49 -6.33 6.26
N ILE A 312 1.50 -6.60 5.47
CA ILE A 312 2.05 -5.68 4.47
C ILE A 312 1.86 -6.32 3.10
N VAL A 313 1.27 -5.61 2.14
CA VAL A 313 1.24 -6.01 0.74
C VAL A 313 2.12 -5.09 -0.09
N VAL A 314 2.93 -5.67 -0.96
CA VAL A 314 3.76 -4.95 -1.93
C VAL A 314 3.26 -5.33 -3.32
N MET A 315 2.88 -4.35 -4.12
CA MET A 315 2.35 -4.57 -5.47
C MET A 315 2.75 -3.44 -6.42
N SER A 316 2.61 -3.67 -7.70
CA SER A 316 2.85 -2.70 -8.77
C SER A 316 1.75 -2.80 -9.80
N GLU A 317 1.56 -1.79 -10.62
CA GLU A 317 0.43 -1.66 -11.56
C GLU A 317 0.43 -2.69 -12.69
N PHE A 318 1.60 -3.10 -13.16
CA PHE A 318 1.82 -4.19 -14.13
C PHE A 318 3.26 -4.67 -14.07
N GLY A 319 3.56 -5.78 -14.76
CA GLY A 319 4.91 -6.31 -14.91
C GLY A 319 5.65 -5.76 -16.13
N ARG A 320 6.76 -6.41 -16.47
CA ARG A 320 7.59 -6.06 -17.63
C ARG A 320 7.54 -7.19 -18.66
N ARG A 321 7.79 -6.84 -19.93
CA ARG A 321 7.92 -7.82 -21.01
C ARG A 321 8.92 -8.89 -20.66
N LEU A 322 8.65 -10.11 -21.12
CA LEU A 322 9.60 -11.20 -20.93
C LEU A 322 10.96 -10.86 -21.56
N LYS A 323 10.96 -10.34 -22.79
CA LYS A 323 12.18 -10.07 -23.53
C LYS A 323 12.82 -8.73 -23.14
N ALA A 324 14.14 -8.76 -22.89
CA ALA A 324 14.95 -7.55 -22.77
C ALA A 324 14.92 -6.72 -24.06
N ASN A 325 14.88 -5.39 -23.92
CA ASN A 325 14.95 -4.47 -25.04
C ASN A 325 16.42 -4.15 -25.41
N ARG A 326 16.63 -3.31 -26.44
CA ARG A 326 17.96 -2.94 -26.94
C ARG A 326 18.72 -1.99 -26.02
N SER A 327 18.06 -1.38 -25.04
CA SER A 327 18.65 -0.46 -24.07
C SER A 327 19.02 -1.13 -22.74
N ALA A 328 19.15 -2.46 -22.72
CA ALA A 328 19.42 -3.24 -21.52
C ALA A 328 18.38 -3.01 -20.40
N GLY A 329 17.12 -2.84 -20.80
CA GLY A 329 15.95 -2.72 -19.94
C GLY A 329 14.80 -3.58 -20.45
N THR A 330 13.59 -3.27 -20.00
CA THR A 330 12.36 -3.94 -20.43
C THR A 330 11.23 -2.94 -20.65
N ASP A 331 10.37 -3.22 -21.62
CA ASP A 331 9.17 -2.43 -21.87
C ASP A 331 8.02 -2.89 -20.95
N HIS A 332 6.93 -2.11 -20.91
CA HIS A 332 5.74 -2.45 -20.12
C HIS A 332 5.16 -3.79 -20.56
N GLY A 333 4.88 -4.64 -19.58
CA GLY A 333 4.29 -5.96 -19.73
C GLY A 333 2.94 -6.09 -19.04
N HIS A 334 2.61 -7.29 -18.58
CA HIS A 334 1.30 -7.57 -18.01
C HIS A 334 1.41 -8.25 -16.64
N GLY A 335 1.55 -9.58 -16.58
CA GLY A 335 1.68 -10.32 -15.32
C GLY A 335 2.89 -9.91 -14.51
N ASN A 336 2.73 -9.87 -13.19
CA ASN A 336 3.73 -9.40 -12.26
C ASN A 336 3.85 -10.32 -11.04
N LEU A 337 4.58 -9.83 -10.05
CA LEU A 337 4.77 -10.39 -8.73
C LEU A 337 4.09 -9.50 -7.70
N ALA A 338 3.34 -10.09 -6.77
CA ALA A 338 2.96 -9.44 -5.53
C ALA A 338 3.68 -10.12 -4.36
N MET A 339 3.83 -9.40 -3.25
CA MET A 339 4.49 -9.91 -2.05
C MET A 339 3.61 -9.60 -0.85
N VAL A 340 3.54 -10.54 0.12
CA VAL A 340 2.82 -10.31 1.38
C VAL A 340 3.72 -10.71 2.54
N LEU A 341 3.89 -9.78 3.47
CA LEU A 341 4.74 -9.91 4.66
C LEU A 341 3.90 -9.72 5.92
N GLY A 342 4.11 -10.55 6.93
CA GLY A 342 3.46 -10.43 8.23
C GLY A 342 3.46 -11.73 9.03
N GLY A 343 3.36 -11.64 10.34
CA GLY A 343 3.39 -12.80 11.24
C GLY A 343 2.20 -13.78 11.11
N ASN A 344 1.18 -13.40 10.35
CA ASN A 344 0.06 -14.29 10.00
C ASN A 344 0.04 -14.67 8.51
N VAL A 345 1.13 -14.45 7.80
CA VAL A 345 1.33 -14.94 6.44
C VAL A 345 1.74 -16.41 6.48
N ASN A 346 1.29 -17.20 5.53
CA ASN A 346 1.80 -18.55 5.28
C ASN A 346 3.03 -18.45 4.36
N GLY A 347 4.08 -17.80 4.85
CA GLY A 347 5.28 -17.49 4.10
C GLY A 347 6.19 -18.70 3.83
N GLY A 348 7.40 -18.43 3.35
CA GLY A 348 8.36 -19.45 2.96
C GLY A 348 7.93 -20.22 1.71
N ARG A 349 7.09 -19.64 0.86
CA ARG A 349 6.59 -20.26 -0.38
C ARG A 349 6.16 -19.26 -1.43
N ILE A 350 6.04 -19.74 -2.66
CA ILE A 350 5.52 -19.00 -3.79
C ILE A 350 4.09 -19.47 -4.06
N PHE A 351 3.15 -18.53 -4.18
CA PHE A 351 1.74 -18.76 -4.48
C PHE A 351 1.41 -18.42 -5.94
N GLY A 352 0.24 -18.83 -6.38
CA GLY A 352 -0.28 -18.64 -7.71
C GLY A 352 -0.15 -19.90 -8.56
N ARG A 353 -0.35 -19.74 -9.86
CA ARG A 353 -0.15 -20.79 -10.84
C ARG A 353 0.80 -20.26 -11.93
N TRP A 354 1.92 -20.92 -12.11
CA TRP A 354 2.87 -20.52 -13.15
C TRP A 354 2.34 -20.88 -14.53
N PRO A 355 2.19 -19.93 -15.46
CA PRO A 355 1.64 -20.23 -16.79
C PRO A 355 2.69 -20.82 -17.74
N GLY A 356 4.00 -20.63 -17.44
CA GLY A 356 5.11 -20.93 -18.35
C GLY A 356 5.47 -19.74 -19.22
N LEU A 357 6.58 -19.88 -19.99
CA LEU A 357 7.16 -18.80 -20.81
C LEU A 357 7.30 -19.17 -22.30
N ALA A 358 6.76 -20.30 -22.74
CA ALA A 358 6.67 -20.60 -24.16
C ALA A 358 5.70 -19.60 -24.85
N ASN A 359 5.94 -19.28 -26.12
CA ASN A 359 5.19 -18.27 -26.86
C ASN A 359 3.65 -18.41 -26.73
N ALA A 360 3.15 -19.64 -26.75
CA ALA A 360 1.72 -19.93 -26.61
C ALA A 360 1.18 -19.75 -25.17
N GLN A 361 2.05 -19.61 -24.18
CA GLN A 361 1.72 -19.42 -22.76
C GLN A 361 1.77 -17.95 -22.34
N LEU A 362 2.41 -17.12 -23.16
CA LEU A 362 2.51 -15.69 -22.92
C LEU A 362 1.22 -14.95 -23.32
N ASP A 363 0.89 -13.92 -22.60
CA ASP A 363 -0.13 -12.96 -22.99
C ASP A 363 0.31 -12.23 -24.25
N HIS A 364 -0.50 -12.33 -25.31
CA HIS A 364 -0.18 -11.83 -26.66
C HIS A 364 1.20 -12.28 -27.21
N GLY A 365 1.75 -13.39 -26.69
CA GLY A 365 3.05 -13.93 -27.12
C GLY A 365 4.26 -13.10 -26.65
N VAL A 366 4.11 -12.17 -25.73
CA VAL A 366 5.18 -11.24 -25.31
C VAL A 366 5.31 -11.04 -23.81
N ASP A 367 4.21 -11.15 -23.06
CA ASP A 367 4.18 -10.81 -21.63
C ASP A 367 3.85 -12.04 -20.78
N LEU A 368 4.27 -12.04 -19.53
CA LEU A 368 3.81 -13.02 -18.55
C LEU A 368 2.29 -12.94 -18.44
N ALA A 369 1.60 -14.06 -18.62
CA ALA A 369 0.15 -14.10 -18.48
C ALA A 369 -0.26 -14.01 -17.00
N ILE A 370 -1.35 -13.30 -16.70
CA ILE A 370 -1.93 -13.23 -15.36
C ILE A 370 -2.76 -14.50 -15.11
N THR A 371 -2.44 -15.19 -14.04
CA THR A 371 -3.19 -16.33 -13.52
C THR A 371 -3.89 -16.05 -12.20
N THR A 372 -3.50 -14.96 -11.53
CA THR A 372 -4.06 -14.51 -10.26
C THR A 372 -4.43 -13.03 -10.35
N ASP A 373 -5.71 -12.71 -10.29
CA ASP A 373 -6.18 -11.33 -10.15
C ASP A 373 -5.67 -10.76 -8.81
N TYR A 374 -5.07 -9.57 -8.82
CA TYR A 374 -4.58 -8.91 -7.61
C TYR A 374 -5.66 -8.77 -6.52
N ARG A 375 -6.94 -8.66 -6.93
CA ARG A 375 -8.06 -8.58 -5.99
C ARG A 375 -8.30 -9.89 -5.24
N THR A 376 -7.88 -11.04 -5.77
CA THR A 376 -7.90 -12.31 -5.03
C THR A 376 -6.99 -12.25 -3.81
N ILE A 377 -5.78 -11.71 -3.96
CA ILE A 377 -4.82 -11.48 -2.88
C ILE A 377 -5.42 -10.53 -1.83
N LEU A 378 -5.90 -9.38 -2.29
CA LEU A 378 -6.47 -8.35 -1.41
C LEU A 378 -7.76 -8.83 -0.72
N SER A 379 -8.62 -9.60 -1.41
CA SER A 379 -9.85 -10.13 -0.83
C SER A 379 -9.57 -11.10 0.31
N GLU A 380 -8.56 -11.97 0.19
CA GLU A 380 -8.17 -12.86 1.28
C GLU A 380 -7.69 -12.10 2.51
N ILE A 381 -6.86 -11.06 2.32
CA ILE A 381 -6.40 -10.19 3.41
C ILE A 381 -7.59 -9.46 4.04
N VAL A 382 -8.46 -8.85 3.23
CA VAL A 382 -9.65 -8.11 3.68
C VAL A 382 -10.57 -8.99 4.52
N VAL A 383 -10.82 -10.23 4.08
CA VAL A 383 -11.72 -11.15 4.79
C VAL A 383 -11.07 -11.73 6.04
N ARG A 384 -9.89 -12.33 5.91
CA ARG A 384 -9.27 -13.09 7.00
C ARG A 384 -8.59 -12.22 8.05
N ARG A 385 -7.93 -11.15 7.59
CA ARG A 385 -7.18 -10.27 8.50
C ARG A 385 -8.00 -9.05 8.93
N LEU A 386 -8.59 -8.34 7.99
CA LEU A 386 -9.30 -7.11 8.27
C LEU A 386 -10.78 -7.34 8.66
N ARG A 387 -11.22 -8.60 8.73
CA ARG A 387 -12.54 -9.03 9.20
C ARG A 387 -13.70 -8.34 8.48
N ASN A 388 -13.52 -8.03 7.20
CA ASN A 388 -14.53 -7.41 6.38
C ASN A 388 -15.03 -8.38 5.30
N ASN A 389 -16.28 -8.82 5.43
CA ASN A 389 -16.89 -9.75 4.49
C ASN A 389 -17.63 -9.06 3.33
N ARG A 390 -17.68 -7.72 3.27
CA ARG A 390 -18.44 -6.96 2.27
C ARG A 390 -17.64 -6.80 0.97
N LEU A 391 -17.21 -7.90 0.37
CA LEU A 391 -16.40 -7.86 -0.84
C LEU A 391 -17.12 -7.23 -2.03
N GLY A 392 -18.42 -7.40 -2.16
CA GLY A 392 -19.21 -6.73 -3.21
C GLY A 392 -19.17 -5.22 -3.12
N LEU A 393 -18.98 -4.67 -1.91
CA LEU A 393 -18.77 -3.25 -1.70
C LEU A 393 -17.31 -2.85 -1.97
N VAL A 394 -16.33 -3.59 -1.42
CA VAL A 394 -14.90 -3.28 -1.52
C VAL A 394 -14.42 -3.41 -2.97
N PHE A 395 -14.83 -4.47 -3.66
CA PHE A 395 -14.48 -4.78 -5.05
C PHE A 395 -15.75 -5.06 -5.88
N PRO A 396 -16.47 -4.03 -6.35
CA PRO A 396 -17.81 -4.17 -6.94
C PRO A 396 -17.92 -5.12 -8.14
N GLN A 397 -16.80 -5.43 -8.81
CA GLN A 397 -16.78 -6.28 -10.00
C GLN A 397 -16.25 -7.68 -9.72
N ILE A 398 -15.94 -8.01 -8.46
CA ILE A 398 -15.57 -9.36 -8.09
C ILE A 398 -16.82 -10.17 -7.74
N SER A 399 -16.91 -11.39 -8.25
CA SER A 399 -18.08 -12.26 -8.04
C SER A 399 -17.74 -13.58 -7.34
N GLN A 400 -16.46 -13.80 -7.05
CA GLN A 400 -15.97 -15.02 -6.42
C GLN A 400 -14.92 -14.70 -5.36
N TYR A 401 -14.97 -15.45 -4.27
CA TYR A 401 -13.94 -15.46 -3.24
C TYR A 401 -13.27 -16.83 -3.25
N GLN A 402 -12.04 -16.86 -3.72
CA GLN A 402 -11.22 -18.06 -3.80
C GLN A 402 -9.87 -17.80 -3.13
N PRO A 403 -9.77 -17.96 -1.81
CA PRO A 403 -8.55 -17.66 -1.08
C PRO A 403 -7.42 -18.61 -1.50
N LEU A 404 -6.23 -18.07 -1.61
CA LEU A 404 -5.02 -18.80 -1.96
C LEU A 404 -4.44 -19.58 -0.77
N GLY A 405 -4.93 -19.30 0.45
CA GLY A 405 -4.31 -19.76 1.69
C GLY A 405 -3.08 -18.94 2.07
N LEU A 406 -3.04 -17.70 1.61
CA LEU A 406 -1.92 -16.78 1.74
C LEU A 406 -1.74 -16.28 3.19
N VAL A 407 -2.85 -15.98 3.87
CA VAL A 407 -2.84 -15.51 5.25
C VAL A 407 -3.67 -16.38 6.16
N ARG A 408 -3.25 -16.51 7.42
CA ARG A 408 -3.98 -17.21 8.48
C ARG A 408 -5.21 -16.39 8.88
N GLY A 409 -6.27 -17.06 9.23
CA GLY A 409 -7.52 -16.45 9.66
C GLY A 409 -8.72 -17.27 9.21
N THR A 410 -9.89 -16.90 9.69
CA THR A 410 -11.15 -17.57 9.37
C THR A 410 -11.85 -16.88 8.21
N ASP A 411 -12.28 -17.65 7.24
CA ASP A 411 -13.17 -17.14 6.18
C ASP A 411 -14.52 -16.75 6.77
N LEU A 412 -15.08 -15.68 6.24
CA LEU A 412 -16.41 -15.18 6.60
C LEU A 412 -17.37 -15.47 5.44
N THR A 413 -18.67 -15.58 5.74
CA THR A 413 -19.70 -15.58 4.69
C THR A 413 -19.66 -14.26 3.95
N ILE A 414 -19.42 -14.28 2.65
CA ILE A 414 -19.22 -13.08 1.85
C ILE A 414 -20.55 -12.39 1.54
N ASP A 415 -20.58 -11.09 1.80
CA ASP A 415 -21.64 -10.19 1.35
C ASP A 415 -21.24 -9.60 -0.02
N TRP A 416 -21.97 -10.01 -1.05
CA TRP A 416 -21.77 -9.56 -2.43
C TRP A 416 -22.58 -8.32 -2.79
N THR A 417 -23.32 -7.73 -1.86
CA THR A 417 -24.10 -6.51 -2.14
C THR A 417 -23.18 -5.33 -2.41
N SER A 418 -23.28 -4.75 -3.60
CA SER A 418 -22.43 -3.62 -4.06
C SER A 418 -22.97 -2.24 -3.64
N GLY A 419 -24.02 -2.21 -2.83
CA GLY A 419 -24.75 -0.97 -2.53
C GLY A 419 -24.04 -0.06 -1.54
N PHE A 420 -23.29 0.96 -2.02
CA PHE A 420 -23.33 2.26 -1.37
C PHE A 420 -24.72 2.85 -1.64
N ARG A 421 -25.64 2.76 -0.69
CA ARG A 421 -26.73 3.73 -0.68
C ARG A 421 -26.07 5.08 -0.40
N SER A 422 -25.78 5.86 -1.43
CA SER A 422 -25.44 7.27 -1.28
C SER A 422 -26.67 7.93 -0.68
N TYR A 423 -26.64 8.17 0.61
CA TYR A 423 -27.56 9.15 1.20
C TYR A 423 -27.09 10.51 0.69
N LEU A 424 -27.52 10.89 -0.49
CA LEU A 424 -27.62 12.30 -0.85
C LEU A 424 -28.63 12.88 0.15
N PRO A 425 -28.29 13.87 0.97
CA PRO A 425 -29.30 14.63 1.67
C PRO A 425 -30.18 15.25 0.59
N MET A 426 -31.44 14.81 0.53
CA MET A 426 -32.43 15.53 -0.27
C MET A 426 -32.50 16.93 0.31
N ALA A 427 -32.05 17.93 -0.45
CA ALA A 427 -32.28 19.29 -0.15
C ALA A 427 -33.84 19.45 -0.08
N ARG A 428 -34.36 19.59 1.12
CA ARG A 428 -35.77 20.05 1.26
C ARG A 428 -35.79 21.46 0.70
N ARG A 429 -36.59 21.65 -0.36
CA ARG A 429 -36.96 22.96 -0.88
C ARG A 429 -37.73 23.73 0.18
#